data_fd4a483f24a880b45639adfe26a1bd0e
#
_entry.id   fd4a483f24a880b45639adfe26a1bd0e
#
_cell.length_a   1.000
_cell.length_b   1.000
_cell.length_c   1.000
_cell.angle_alpha   90.00
_cell.angle_beta   90.00
_cell.angle_gamma   90.00
#
_symmetry.space_group_name_H-M   'P 1'
#
loop_
_entity.id
_entity.type
_entity.pdbx_description
1 polymer ?
#
loop_
_entity_poly.entity_id
_entity_poly.type
_entity_poly.pdbx_seq_one_letter_code
_entity_poly.pdbx_strand_id
1 'polypeptide(L)'
;GVRSDHLSSETFKKQFGPTYYSFNRGKIHYVVLDDVFFIGTKKKYIGYITENQLSWLEKDLKSVPAGSTVIVSVHIPTDSGDKRRNDLKEESIGGVVANRQQLYKILVPYKVHIMSGHTHWNEHVIINDKIMEHNHGTVCGAWWSGPVCGDGTPNGYGVYEVEGENIKWYYKSTGKSKDHQISVYAKGYHKDYADAIVANVWNWDPQWK
;
A
#
# COMPACT_ATOMS: atom_id res chain seq x y z
N GLY A 1 -14.78 -18.26 12.28
CA GLY A 1 -14.68 -17.32 11.18
C GLY A 1 -16.01 -16.64 10.90
N VAL A 2 -15.97 -15.44 10.40
CA VAL A 2 -17.15 -14.65 10.03
C VAL A 2 -17.88 -15.36 8.88
N ARG A 3 -19.19 -15.55 9.04
CA ARG A 3 -20.03 -16.23 8.03
C ARG A 3 -21.01 -15.28 7.33
N SER A 4 -21.06 -14.03 7.75
CA SER A 4 -22.00 -13.02 7.27
C SER A 4 -21.28 -11.72 6.96
N ASP A 5 -21.59 -11.11 5.83
CA ASP A 5 -21.07 -9.81 5.42
C ASP A 5 -21.38 -8.73 6.46
N HIS A 6 -22.59 -8.77 7.00
CA HIS A 6 -23.06 -7.85 8.03
C HIS A 6 -22.18 -7.85 9.29
N LEU A 7 -21.60 -8.99 9.66
CA LEU A 7 -20.77 -9.12 10.87
C LEU A 7 -19.28 -8.93 10.62
N SER A 8 -18.84 -8.75 9.38
CA SER A 8 -17.42 -8.74 9.01
C SER A 8 -16.62 -7.65 9.71
N SER A 9 -17.19 -6.47 9.92
CA SER A 9 -16.55 -5.32 10.55
C SER A 9 -17.09 -4.96 11.95
N GLU A 10 -18.10 -5.68 12.46
CA GLU A 10 -18.77 -5.28 13.71
C GLU A 10 -17.87 -5.35 14.95
N THR A 11 -16.99 -6.34 15.02
CA THR A 11 -16.03 -6.44 16.13
C THR A 11 -15.06 -5.26 16.11
N PHE A 12 -14.57 -4.88 14.93
CA PHE A 12 -13.70 -3.72 14.76
C PHE A 12 -14.43 -2.44 15.17
N LYS A 13 -15.64 -2.22 14.66
CA LYS A 13 -16.44 -1.02 14.95
C LYS A 13 -16.73 -0.84 16.45
N LYS A 14 -17.01 -1.93 17.14
CA LYS A 14 -17.23 -1.91 18.60
C LYS A 14 -15.98 -1.52 19.38
N GLN A 15 -14.80 -1.89 18.90
CA GLN A 15 -13.55 -1.66 19.62
C GLN A 15 -12.88 -0.34 19.22
N PHE A 16 -12.90 0.00 17.94
CA PHE A 16 -12.09 1.08 17.36
C PHE A 16 -12.89 2.19 16.66
N GLY A 17 -14.20 2.02 16.51
CA GLY A 17 -15.06 2.99 15.81
C GLY A 17 -15.21 2.71 14.32
N PRO A 18 -15.44 3.74 13.50
CA PRO A 18 -15.73 3.56 12.08
C PRO A 18 -14.55 2.92 11.32
N THR A 19 -14.86 2.15 10.27
CA THR A 19 -13.85 1.49 9.44
C THR A 19 -13.20 2.43 8.42
N TYR A 20 -13.78 3.61 8.20
CA TYR A 20 -13.20 4.67 7.39
C TYR A 20 -13.40 6.03 8.08
N TYR A 21 -12.39 6.87 8.00
CA TYR A 21 -12.37 8.16 8.66
C TYR A 21 -11.22 9.04 8.13
N SER A 22 -11.20 10.30 8.50
CA SER A 22 -10.13 11.24 8.23
C SER A 22 -9.75 12.04 9.47
N PHE A 23 -8.56 12.61 9.43
CA PHE A 23 -8.08 13.53 10.44
C PHE A 23 -6.94 14.40 9.87
N ASN A 24 -6.72 15.55 10.50
CA ASN A 24 -5.58 16.40 10.18
C ASN A 24 -4.49 16.25 11.24
N ARG A 25 -3.24 16.16 10.79
CA ARG A 25 -2.07 16.28 11.65
C ARG A 25 -1.04 17.16 10.99
N GLY A 26 -0.72 18.29 11.63
CA GLY A 26 0.11 19.32 11.01
C GLY A 26 -0.55 19.87 9.76
N LYS A 27 0.14 19.85 8.64
CA LYS A 27 -0.35 20.32 7.33
C LYS A 27 -0.90 19.19 6.45
N ILE A 28 -0.88 17.97 6.91
CA ILE A 28 -1.30 16.80 6.13
C ILE A 28 -2.71 16.38 6.54
N HIS A 29 -3.50 16.06 5.54
CA HIS A 29 -4.80 15.42 5.69
C HIS A 29 -4.63 13.90 5.52
N TYR A 30 -5.08 13.15 6.51
CA TYR A 30 -5.00 11.69 6.54
C TYR A 30 -6.38 11.10 6.33
N VAL A 31 -6.45 10.12 5.46
CA VAL A 31 -7.68 9.38 5.12
C VAL A 31 -7.42 7.89 5.34
N VAL A 32 -8.33 7.21 5.99
CA VAL A 32 -8.34 5.75 6.11
C VAL A 32 -9.61 5.25 5.41
N LEU A 33 -9.47 4.28 4.51
CA LEU A 33 -10.59 3.67 3.80
C LEU A 33 -10.64 2.16 4.07
N ASP A 34 -11.85 1.62 4.06
CA ASP A 34 -12.11 0.19 4.15
C ASP A 34 -12.33 -0.35 2.73
N ASP A 35 -11.30 -1.00 2.20
CA ASP A 35 -11.27 -1.49 0.82
C ASP A 35 -11.34 -3.02 0.72
N VAL A 36 -11.50 -3.72 1.84
CA VAL A 36 -11.69 -5.16 1.88
C VAL A 36 -13.19 -5.49 1.88
N PHE A 37 -13.76 -5.60 0.71
CA PHE A 37 -15.17 -5.97 0.57
C PHE A 37 -15.37 -7.49 0.72
N PHE A 38 -15.80 -7.90 1.91
CA PHE A 38 -15.97 -9.31 2.24
C PHE A 38 -17.31 -9.86 1.73
N ILE A 39 -17.27 -11.03 1.08
CA ILE A 39 -18.43 -11.77 0.56
C ILE A 39 -18.61 -13.02 1.42
N GLY A 40 -19.37 -12.89 2.51
CA GLY A 40 -19.51 -13.95 3.54
C GLY A 40 -20.06 -15.26 3.03
N THR A 41 -21.03 -15.23 2.10
CA THR A 41 -21.62 -16.43 1.49
C THR A 41 -20.61 -17.27 0.74
N LYS A 42 -19.57 -16.64 0.16
CA LYS A 42 -18.50 -17.30 -0.58
C LYS A 42 -17.22 -17.43 0.23
N LYS A 43 -17.14 -16.84 1.44
CA LYS A 43 -15.93 -16.71 2.26
C LYS A 43 -14.73 -16.15 1.45
N LYS A 44 -15.02 -15.17 0.60
CA LYS A 44 -14.08 -14.47 -0.27
C LYS A 44 -14.12 -12.98 -0.01
N TYR A 45 -13.20 -12.25 -0.56
CA TYR A 45 -13.20 -10.79 -0.58
C TYR A 45 -12.80 -10.28 -1.97
N ILE A 46 -13.08 -9.02 -2.20
CA ILE A 46 -12.58 -8.25 -3.34
C ILE A 46 -12.01 -6.94 -2.84
N GLY A 47 -11.05 -6.38 -3.57
CA GLY A 47 -10.60 -5.00 -3.36
C GLY A 47 -11.65 -4.05 -3.91
N TYR A 48 -12.39 -3.34 -3.04
CA TYR A 48 -13.45 -2.43 -3.46
C TYR A 48 -13.78 -1.37 -2.40
N ILE A 49 -13.78 -0.12 -2.80
CA ILE A 49 -14.20 1.00 -1.97
C ILE A 49 -15.66 1.30 -2.30
N THR A 50 -16.54 1.20 -1.30
CA THR A 50 -17.99 1.39 -1.53
C THR A 50 -18.31 2.82 -1.99
N GLU A 51 -19.40 2.98 -2.75
CA GLU A 51 -19.87 4.29 -3.24
C GLU A 51 -20.13 5.27 -2.09
N ASN A 52 -20.58 4.78 -0.96
CA ASN A 52 -20.78 5.60 0.25
C ASN A 52 -19.46 6.17 0.76
N GLN A 53 -18.38 5.38 0.76
CA GLN A 53 -17.05 5.85 1.14
C GLN A 53 -16.51 6.88 0.13
N LEU A 54 -16.65 6.63 -1.18
CA LEU A 54 -16.21 7.56 -2.22
C LEU A 54 -16.96 8.88 -2.13
N SER A 55 -18.30 8.84 -1.95
CA SER A 55 -19.12 10.03 -1.77
C SER A 55 -18.79 10.79 -0.48
N TRP A 56 -18.48 10.08 0.60
CA TRP A 56 -18.00 10.67 1.84
C TRP A 56 -16.64 11.34 1.64
N LEU A 57 -15.68 10.66 1.01
CA LEU A 57 -14.34 11.18 0.74
C LEU A 57 -14.39 12.45 -0.11
N GLU A 58 -15.23 12.46 -1.14
CA GLU A 58 -15.41 13.65 -1.98
C GLU A 58 -15.93 14.87 -1.18
N LYS A 59 -16.80 14.64 -0.20
CA LYS A 59 -17.29 15.69 0.70
C LYS A 59 -16.23 16.13 1.70
N ASP A 60 -15.51 15.20 2.29
CA ASP A 60 -14.46 15.45 3.25
C ASP A 60 -13.34 16.31 2.65
N LEU A 61 -12.87 15.93 1.47
CA LEU A 61 -11.80 16.63 0.75
C LEU A 61 -12.19 18.04 0.26
N LYS A 62 -13.48 18.43 0.24
CA LYS A 62 -13.87 19.82 -0.06
C LYS A 62 -13.36 20.83 0.96
N SER A 63 -13.05 20.38 2.18
CA SER A 63 -12.44 21.21 3.23
C SER A 63 -10.92 21.33 3.12
N VAL A 64 -10.30 20.54 2.25
CA VAL A 64 -8.85 20.48 2.06
C VAL A 64 -8.46 21.35 0.85
N PRO A 65 -7.56 22.33 1.00
CA PRO A 65 -7.13 23.16 -0.12
C PRO A 65 -6.49 22.34 -1.25
N ALA A 66 -6.81 22.67 -2.50
CA ALA A 66 -6.17 22.05 -3.64
C ALA A 66 -4.64 22.23 -3.59
N GLY A 67 -3.90 21.19 -3.98
CA GLY A 67 -2.43 21.15 -3.89
C GLY A 67 -1.89 20.69 -2.54
N SER A 68 -2.73 20.55 -1.51
CA SER A 68 -2.32 20.00 -0.21
C SER A 68 -1.86 18.55 -0.33
N THR A 69 -1.02 18.14 0.61
CA THR A 69 -0.61 16.73 0.73
C THR A 69 -1.67 15.93 1.48
N VAL A 70 -2.09 14.83 0.87
CA VAL A 70 -3.06 13.87 1.42
C VAL A 70 -2.43 12.49 1.51
N ILE A 71 -2.53 11.85 2.66
CA ILE A 71 -2.13 10.45 2.83
C ILE A 71 -3.40 9.59 2.90
N VAL A 72 -3.50 8.61 2.01
CA VAL A 72 -4.62 7.66 1.97
C VAL A 72 -4.13 6.29 2.38
N SER A 73 -4.70 5.71 3.43
CA SER A 73 -4.39 4.37 3.90
C SER A 73 -5.47 3.39 3.47
N VAL A 74 -5.06 2.32 2.82
CA VAL A 74 -5.88 1.18 2.38
C VAL A 74 -5.16 -0.12 2.73
N HIS A 75 -5.84 -1.25 2.66
CA HIS A 75 -5.20 -2.55 2.84
C HIS A 75 -4.76 -3.16 1.50
N ILE A 76 -5.70 -3.31 0.57
CA ILE A 76 -5.44 -3.84 -0.77
C ILE A 76 -4.89 -2.69 -1.64
N PRO A 77 -3.80 -2.90 -2.38
CA PRO A 77 -3.22 -1.84 -3.19
C PRO A 77 -4.17 -1.39 -4.31
N THR A 78 -4.04 -0.13 -4.69
CA THR A 78 -4.74 0.39 -5.88
C THR A 78 -4.00 0.03 -7.16
N ASP A 79 -2.69 -0.15 -7.07
CA ASP A 79 -1.84 -0.71 -8.14
C ASP A 79 -0.77 -1.61 -7.51
N SER A 80 -0.46 -2.69 -8.19
CA SER A 80 0.62 -3.60 -7.81
C SER A 80 1.35 -4.10 -9.05
N GLY A 81 2.60 -4.48 -8.88
CA GLY A 81 3.37 -5.05 -9.98
C GLY A 81 2.94 -6.48 -10.38
N ASP A 82 1.90 -7.05 -9.77
CA ASP A 82 1.53 -8.45 -9.96
C ASP A 82 1.22 -8.81 -11.42
N LYS A 83 0.42 -8.00 -12.08
CA LYS A 83 0.08 -8.17 -13.49
C LYS A 83 1.32 -8.20 -14.38
N ARG A 84 2.23 -7.26 -14.17
CA ARG A 84 3.48 -7.16 -14.92
C ARG A 84 4.44 -8.33 -14.64
N ARG A 85 4.56 -8.72 -13.35
CA ARG A 85 5.47 -9.80 -12.93
C ARG A 85 5.06 -11.17 -13.44
N ASN A 86 3.76 -11.41 -13.51
CA ASN A 86 3.20 -12.71 -13.85
C ASN A 86 2.59 -12.76 -15.25
N ASP A 87 2.83 -11.73 -16.08
CA ASP A 87 2.30 -11.59 -17.45
C ASP A 87 0.79 -11.86 -17.54
N LEU A 88 0.05 -11.32 -16.57
CA LEU A 88 -1.40 -11.52 -16.49
C LEU A 88 -2.12 -10.58 -17.47
N LYS A 89 -3.15 -11.08 -18.13
CA LYS A 89 -4.01 -10.26 -19.00
C LYS A 89 -4.82 -9.24 -18.20
N GLU A 90 -5.27 -9.63 -17.02
CA GLU A 90 -6.11 -8.81 -16.13
C GLU A 90 -5.57 -8.87 -14.70
N GLU A 91 -5.91 -7.85 -13.91
CA GLU A 91 -5.62 -7.82 -12.49
C GLU A 91 -6.44 -8.89 -11.74
N SER A 92 -5.86 -9.46 -10.70
CA SER A 92 -6.61 -10.38 -9.86
C SER A 92 -7.68 -9.63 -9.04
N ILE A 93 -8.86 -10.21 -8.94
CA ILE A 93 -10.03 -9.59 -8.26
C ILE A 93 -9.76 -9.23 -6.79
N GLY A 94 -8.88 -9.94 -6.13
CA GLY A 94 -8.50 -9.66 -4.74
C GLY A 94 -7.15 -8.96 -4.60
N GLY A 95 -6.42 -8.76 -5.69
CA GLY A 95 -5.04 -8.25 -5.67
C GLY A 95 -4.93 -6.74 -5.74
N VAL A 96 -5.94 -6.07 -6.30
CA VAL A 96 -6.01 -4.62 -6.38
C VAL A 96 -7.44 -4.11 -6.17
N VAL A 97 -7.59 -2.84 -5.81
CA VAL A 97 -8.89 -2.17 -5.70
C VAL A 97 -9.52 -2.05 -7.08
N ALA A 98 -10.65 -2.73 -7.29
CA ALA A 98 -11.32 -2.83 -8.60
C ALA A 98 -11.78 -1.47 -9.13
N ASN A 99 -12.30 -0.60 -8.25
CA ASN A 99 -12.79 0.72 -8.61
C ASN A 99 -11.81 1.86 -8.32
N ARG A 100 -10.49 1.59 -8.31
CA ARG A 100 -9.42 2.57 -8.06
C ARG A 100 -9.47 3.82 -8.93
N GLN A 101 -9.98 3.73 -10.17
CA GLN A 101 -10.08 4.88 -11.06
C GLN A 101 -11.06 5.96 -10.53
N GLN A 102 -12.08 5.55 -9.78
CA GLN A 102 -12.99 6.48 -9.10
C GLN A 102 -12.29 7.19 -7.95
N LEU A 103 -11.50 6.47 -7.17
CA LEU A 103 -10.65 7.05 -6.12
C LEU A 103 -9.67 8.07 -6.72
N TYR A 104 -8.95 7.71 -7.77
CA TYR A 104 -7.98 8.62 -8.41
C TYR A 104 -8.63 9.92 -8.91
N LYS A 105 -9.83 9.86 -9.49
CA LYS A 105 -10.56 11.05 -9.93
C LYS A 105 -10.83 12.04 -8.79
N ILE A 106 -11.17 11.53 -7.61
CA ILE A 106 -11.40 12.35 -6.40
C ILE A 106 -10.09 12.98 -5.93
N LEU A 107 -8.98 12.27 -6.06
CA LEU A 107 -7.66 12.67 -5.55
C LEU A 107 -6.88 13.61 -6.48
N VAL A 108 -7.28 13.78 -7.74
CA VAL A 108 -6.59 14.64 -8.75
C VAL A 108 -6.15 16.02 -8.24
N PRO A 109 -6.94 16.75 -7.41
CA PRO A 109 -6.56 18.08 -6.95
C PRO A 109 -5.36 18.11 -5.98
N TYR A 110 -4.93 16.97 -5.43
CA TYR A 110 -4.03 16.89 -4.30
C TYR A 110 -2.70 16.23 -4.67
N LYS A 111 -1.68 16.40 -3.80
CA LYS A 111 -0.47 15.57 -3.80
C LYS A 111 -0.72 14.38 -2.88
N VAL A 112 -0.68 13.17 -3.40
CA VAL A 112 -1.19 12.01 -2.68
C VAL A 112 -0.13 10.94 -2.50
N HIS A 113 -0.04 10.44 -1.28
CA HIS A 113 0.64 9.20 -0.96
C HIS A 113 -0.38 8.16 -0.52
N ILE A 114 -0.51 7.07 -1.29
CA ILE A 114 -1.36 5.93 -0.92
C ILE A 114 -0.47 4.92 -0.18
N MET A 115 -0.87 4.55 1.01
CA MET A 115 -0.20 3.54 1.84
C MET A 115 -1.00 2.25 1.77
N SER A 116 -0.42 1.20 1.21
CA SER A 116 -1.06 -0.11 1.05
C SER A 116 -0.16 -1.26 1.49
N GLY A 117 -0.67 -2.47 1.51
CA GLY A 117 0.03 -3.69 1.90
C GLY A 117 -0.49 -4.91 1.15
N HIS A 118 -0.97 -5.94 1.85
CA HIS A 118 -1.67 -7.09 1.31
C HIS A 118 -0.83 -8.07 0.48
N THR A 119 -0.05 -7.58 -0.48
CA THR A 119 0.73 -8.41 -1.40
C THR A 119 1.95 -9.07 -0.76
N HIS A 120 2.40 -8.57 0.39
CA HIS A 120 3.67 -8.94 1.02
C HIS A 120 4.89 -8.70 0.11
N TRP A 121 4.79 -7.70 -0.75
CA TRP A 121 5.85 -7.16 -1.58
C TRP A 121 6.10 -5.71 -1.19
N ASN A 122 7.34 -5.26 -1.30
CA ASN A 122 7.69 -3.87 -1.05
C ASN A 122 7.88 -3.16 -2.40
N GLU A 123 6.90 -2.36 -2.78
CA GLU A 123 6.87 -1.69 -4.08
C GLU A 123 6.47 -0.23 -3.92
N HIS A 124 7.07 0.62 -4.74
CA HIS A 124 6.65 2.00 -4.90
C HIS A 124 6.17 2.19 -6.33
N VAL A 125 4.93 2.63 -6.50
CA VAL A 125 4.29 2.79 -7.81
C VAL A 125 3.93 4.24 -8.05
N ILE A 126 4.45 4.82 -9.12
CA ILE A 126 4.06 6.15 -9.58
C ILE A 126 2.79 5.98 -10.42
N ILE A 127 1.65 6.36 -9.86
CA ILE A 127 0.36 6.32 -10.58
C ILE A 127 0.30 7.45 -11.61
N ASN A 128 0.72 8.65 -11.21
CA ASN A 128 0.90 9.83 -12.06
C ASN A 128 1.79 10.85 -11.32
N ASP A 129 1.95 12.05 -11.89
CA ASP A 129 2.79 13.13 -11.34
C ASP A 129 2.38 13.65 -9.95
N LYS A 130 1.21 13.29 -9.45
CA LYS A 130 0.69 13.73 -8.15
C LYS A 130 0.39 12.59 -7.18
N ILE A 131 0.22 11.37 -7.67
CA ILE A 131 -0.19 10.21 -6.87
C ILE A 131 0.90 9.16 -6.91
N MET A 132 1.44 8.84 -5.76
CA MET A 132 2.40 7.75 -5.54
C MET A 132 1.82 6.76 -4.55
N GLU A 133 1.90 5.48 -4.86
CA GLU A 133 1.53 4.40 -3.96
C GLU A 133 2.75 3.73 -3.36
N HIS A 134 2.69 3.47 -2.07
CA HIS A 134 3.66 2.75 -1.28
C HIS A 134 3.02 1.44 -0.81
N ASN A 135 3.27 0.37 -1.54
CA ASN A 135 2.85 -0.96 -1.14
C ASN A 135 3.96 -1.58 -0.30
N HIS A 136 3.66 -1.88 0.95
CA HIS A 136 4.67 -2.24 1.93
C HIS A 136 4.90 -3.73 2.00
N GLY A 137 6.18 -4.10 2.12
CA GLY A 137 6.56 -5.38 2.70
C GLY A 137 6.01 -5.52 4.12
N THR A 138 6.12 -6.69 4.70
CA THR A 138 5.48 -7.00 5.97
C THR A 138 6.47 -7.56 6.99
N VAL A 139 6.17 -7.35 8.27
CA VAL A 139 6.94 -7.91 9.39
C VAL A 139 6.92 -9.44 9.40
N CYS A 140 5.83 -10.06 8.90
CA CYS A 140 5.74 -11.52 8.80
C CYS A 140 6.41 -12.11 7.55
N GLY A 141 6.93 -11.28 6.65
CA GLY A 141 7.52 -11.71 5.38
C GLY A 141 6.56 -12.48 4.49
N ALA A 142 7.06 -13.44 3.74
CA ALA A 142 6.23 -14.30 2.90
C ALA A 142 5.47 -15.32 3.77
N TRP A 143 4.39 -14.87 4.45
CA TRP A 143 3.46 -15.73 5.20
C TRP A 143 4.13 -16.56 6.30
N TRP A 144 5.05 -15.96 7.08
CA TRP A 144 5.80 -16.63 8.15
C TRP A 144 6.70 -17.77 7.68
N SER A 145 7.00 -17.86 6.38
CA SER A 145 7.79 -18.94 5.80
C SER A 145 9.30 -18.66 5.75
N GLY A 146 9.72 -17.43 6.05
CA GLY A 146 11.14 -17.06 6.00
C GLY A 146 11.40 -15.64 6.47
N PRO A 147 12.67 -15.20 6.41
CA PRO A 147 13.08 -13.87 6.87
C PRO A 147 12.88 -12.75 5.82
N VAL A 148 12.23 -13.07 4.71
CA VAL A 148 12.04 -12.15 3.58
C VAL A 148 10.59 -12.13 3.11
N CYS A 149 10.19 -11.04 2.49
CA CYS A 149 8.96 -10.87 1.75
C CYS A 149 9.01 -11.60 0.38
N GLY A 150 7.92 -11.58 -0.37
CA GLY A 150 7.83 -12.28 -1.66
C GLY A 150 8.82 -11.80 -2.73
N ASP A 151 9.28 -10.57 -2.64
CA ASP A 151 10.29 -9.93 -3.51
C ASP A 151 11.74 -10.05 -2.98
N GLY A 152 11.96 -10.77 -1.90
CA GLY A 152 13.25 -10.86 -1.25
C GLY A 152 13.61 -9.68 -0.35
N THR A 153 12.76 -8.68 -0.22
CA THR A 153 12.91 -7.62 0.78
C THR A 153 12.90 -8.23 2.19
N PRO A 154 13.81 -7.86 3.11
CA PRO A 154 13.76 -8.36 4.48
C PRO A 154 12.42 -8.05 5.16
N ASN A 155 11.98 -8.89 6.08
CA ASN A 155 10.83 -8.58 6.94
C ASN A 155 10.99 -7.19 7.56
N GLY A 156 9.97 -6.36 7.47
CA GLY A 156 10.09 -4.99 7.93
C GLY A 156 8.84 -4.14 7.68
N TYR A 157 9.05 -2.83 7.68
CA TYR A 157 7.99 -1.83 7.52
C TYR A 157 8.55 -0.50 7.00
N GLY A 158 7.70 0.29 6.36
CA GLY A 158 8.04 1.66 5.97
C GLY A 158 8.01 2.61 7.15
N VAL A 159 8.97 3.54 7.21
CA VAL A 159 8.99 4.68 8.14
C VAL A 159 8.86 5.95 7.34
N TYR A 160 7.92 6.80 7.71
CA TYR A 160 7.64 8.07 7.04
C TYR A 160 7.86 9.23 7.99
N GLU A 161 8.81 10.08 7.63
CA GLU A 161 9.15 11.31 8.35
C GLU A 161 8.46 12.48 7.66
N VAL A 162 7.64 13.21 8.41
CA VAL A 162 6.81 14.30 7.89
C VAL A 162 7.30 15.63 8.46
N GLU A 163 7.71 16.54 7.57
CA GLU A 163 8.09 17.91 7.92
C GLU A 163 7.27 18.91 7.08
N GLY A 164 6.29 19.54 7.69
CA GLY A 164 5.33 20.40 7.00
C GLY A 164 4.47 19.59 6.02
N GLU A 165 4.69 19.77 4.73
CA GLU A 165 4.04 19.01 3.63
C GLU A 165 4.98 18.00 2.96
N ASN A 166 6.26 18.00 3.37
CA ASN A 166 7.28 17.12 2.82
C ASN A 166 7.25 15.78 3.53
N ILE A 167 7.33 14.72 2.75
CA ILE A 167 7.37 13.34 3.23
C ILE A 167 8.68 12.72 2.73
N LYS A 168 9.46 12.19 3.67
CA LYS A 168 10.62 11.35 3.40
C LYS A 168 10.34 9.96 3.97
N TRP A 169 10.88 8.95 3.36
CA TRP A 169 10.69 7.59 3.84
C TRP A 169 11.94 6.75 3.72
N TYR A 170 11.97 5.69 4.49
CA TYR A 170 12.92 4.60 4.37
C TYR A 170 12.27 3.29 4.82
N TYR A 171 12.80 2.20 4.32
CA TYR A 171 12.38 0.89 4.78
C TYR A 171 13.17 0.50 6.03
N LYS A 172 12.49 -0.02 7.04
CA LYS A 172 13.09 -0.50 8.28
C LYS A 172 13.02 -2.01 8.36
N SER A 173 14.10 -2.69 7.99
CA SER A 173 14.24 -4.13 8.16
C SER A 173 14.23 -4.49 9.65
N THR A 174 13.43 -5.48 10.03
CA THR A 174 13.33 -5.94 11.42
C THR A 174 14.68 -6.42 11.93
N GLY A 175 15.09 -5.90 13.09
CA GLY A 175 16.38 -6.25 13.72
C GLY A 175 17.63 -5.66 13.06
N LYS A 176 17.51 -4.84 12.01
CA LYS A 176 18.63 -4.17 11.31
C LYS A 176 18.63 -2.67 11.54
N SER A 177 19.75 -2.00 11.26
CA SER A 177 19.82 -0.53 11.26
C SER A 177 18.99 0.06 10.11
N LYS A 178 18.72 1.38 10.17
CA LYS A 178 18.04 2.09 9.08
C LYS A 178 18.86 2.13 7.78
N ASP A 179 20.17 1.96 7.87
CA ASP A 179 21.08 2.03 6.72
C ASP A 179 21.09 0.71 5.92
N HIS A 180 20.43 -0.34 6.43
CA HIS A 180 20.30 -1.62 5.73
C HIS A 180 19.20 -1.52 4.66
N GLN A 181 19.53 -0.98 3.48
CA GLN A 181 18.60 -0.68 2.40
C GLN A 181 18.85 -1.51 1.12
N ILE A 182 19.89 -2.35 1.14
CA ILE A 182 20.33 -3.10 -0.03
C ILE A 182 20.94 -4.44 0.39
N SER A 183 20.69 -5.48 -0.38
CA SER A 183 21.46 -6.74 -0.36
C SER A 183 22.12 -6.96 -1.71
N VAL A 184 23.41 -7.30 -1.69
CA VAL A 184 24.18 -7.57 -2.90
C VAL A 184 24.55 -9.05 -2.92
N TYR A 185 24.29 -9.69 -4.05
CA TYR A 185 24.54 -11.11 -4.29
C TYR A 185 25.64 -11.27 -5.34
N ALA A 186 26.62 -12.08 -5.03
CA ALA A 186 27.75 -12.34 -5.91
C ALA A 186 27.33 -13.09 -7.20
N LYS A 187 28.18 -13.00 -8.23
CA LYS A 187 28.06 -13.79 -9.45
C LYS A 187 27.86 -15.27 -9.12
N GLY A 188 26.94 -15.93 -9.79
CA GLY A 188 26.57 -17.32 -9.56
C GLY A 188 25.51 -17.57 -8.48
N TYR A 189 25.10 -16.54 -7.73
CA TYR A 189 24.09 -16.69 -6.70
C TYR A 189 22.66 -16.76 -7.26
N HIS A 190 22.33 -15.92 -8.23
CA HIS A 190 20.99 -15.84 -8.81
C HIS A 190 20.92 -16.72 -10.07
N LYS A 191 20.01 -17.72 -10.07
CA LYS A 191 19.92 -18.71 -11.16
C LYS A 191 19.65 -18.11 -12.55
N ASP A 192 18.81 -17.08 -12.61
CA ASP A 192 18.42 -16.44 -13.86
C ASP A 192 19.43 -15.37 -14.32
N TYR A 193 20.36 -14.99 -13.47
CA TYR A 193 21.41 -14.00 -13.71
C TYR A 193 22.77 -14.52 -13.21
N ALA A 194 23.10 -15.76 -13.58
CA ALA A 194 24.27 -16.44 -13.05
C ALA A 194 25.60 -15.71 -13.32
N ASP A 195 25.67 -14.94 -14.40
CA ASP A 195 26.86 -14.18 -14.78
C ASP A 195 26.89 -12.73 -14.29
N ALA A 196 25.91 -12.32 -13.49
CA ALA A 196 25.80 -10.95 -12.96
C ALA A 196 25.96 -10.89 -11.44
N ILE A 197 26.39 -9.74 -10.94
CA ILE A 197 26.18 -9.32 -9.56
C ILE A 197 24.76 -8.77 -9.47
N VAL A 198 23.96 -9.28 -8.56
CA VAL A 198 22.56 -8.87 -8.40
C VAL A 198 22.43 -8.04 -7.11
N ALA A 199 21.76 -6.91 -7.19
CA ALA A 199 21.42 -6.08 -6.03
C ALA A 199 19.90 -6.02 -5.87
N ASN A 200 19.41 -6.30 -4.66
CA ASN A 200 18.04 -6.04 -4.28
C ASN A 200 18.01 -4.76 -3.42
N VAL A 201 17.35 -3.74 -3.92
CA VAL A 201 17.22 -2.42 -3.26
C VAL A 201 15.76 -2.21 -2.91
N TRP A 202 15.43 -2.16 -1.62
CA TRP A 202 14.05 -2.11 -1.15
C TRP A 202 13.54 -0.73 -0.76
N ASN A 203 14.40 0.28 -0.66
CA ASN A 203 13.96 1.65 -0.44
C ASN A 203 14.14 2.49 -1.70
N TRP A 204 13.44 2.11 -2.78
CA TRP A 204 13.51 2.86 -4.01
C TRP A 204 12.77 4.20 -3.91
N ASP A 205 13.38 5.25 -4.42
CA ASP A 205 12.85 6.60 -4.57
C ASP A 205 13.07 7.06 -6.01
N PRO A 206 12.05 7.59 -6.72
CA PRO A 206 12.19 8.06 -8.10
C PRO A 206 13.21 9.18 -8.28
N GLN A 207 13.61 9.84 -7.20
CA GLN A 207 14.64 10.90 -7.23
C GLN A 207 16.06 10.34 -7.15
N TRP A 208 16.24 9.05 -6.90
CA TRP A 208 17.57 8.44 -6.87
C TRP A 208 18.13 8.29 -8.28
N LYS A 209 19.42 8.60 -8.43
CA LYS A 209 20.18 8.50 -9.68
C LYS A 209 21.26 7.43 -9.56
#